data_c74b5f5823c0af9db92ccac6ad06f145
#
_entry.id   c74b5f5823c0af9db92ccac6ad06f145
#
_cell.length_a   1.000
_cell.length_b   1.000
_cell.length_c   1.000
_cell.angle_alpha   90.00
_cell.angle_beta   90.00
_cell.angle_gamma   90.00
#
_symmetry.space_group_name_H-M   'P 1'
#
loop_
_entity.id
_entity.type
_entity.pdbx_description
1 polymer ?
#
loop_
_entity_poly.entity_id
_entity_poly.type
_entity_poly.pdbx_seq_one_letter_code
_entity_poly.pdbx_strand_id
1 'polypeptide(L)'
;GPKDLASHASKGKTKRTEVMFGPPGHAYIYLIYGMYYCFNIVTEREEYPAAVLIRGVRLQGTGFSKNSETKITPSYLAPDTYNLKPDLSGPGKLCRYFRIDKTLNQEDLVKSKKLWVEDRGPKLKPSQIQRGKRIGVDYAGEYKNKPWRFRVN
;
A
#
# COMPACT_ATOMS: atom_id res chain seq x y z
N GLY A 1 -8.53 -3.30 12.39
CA GLY A 1 -9.87 -3.74 12.79
C GLY A 1 -10.66 -2.64 13.49
N PRO A 2 -11.93 -2.86 13.84
CA PRO A 2 -12.82 -1.81 14.35
C PRO A 2 -12.39 -1.22 15.71
N LYS A 3 -11.68 -1.98 16.52
CA LYS A 3 -11.16 -1.52 17.83
C LYS A 3 -9.88 -0.69 17.72
N ASP A 4 -9.21 -0.70 16.57
CA ASP A 4 -7.97 0.03 16.37
C ASP A 4 -8.24 1.51 16.16
N LEU A 5 -7.93 2.35 17.14
CA LEU A 5 -8.15 3.80 17.08
C LEU A 5 -7.39 4.50 15.97
N ALA A 6 -6.35 3.88 15.40
CA ALA A 6 -5.66 4.39 14.21
C ALA A 6 -6.34 4.00 12.90
N SER A 7 -7.33 3.10 12.94
CA SER A 7 -8.11 2.74 11.75
C SER A 7 -9.14 3.80 11.44
N HIS A 8 -9.30 4.15 10.16
CA HIS A 8 -10.38 5.02 9.71
C HIS A 8 -11.76 4.43 10.05
N ALA A 9 -11.88 3.11 10.08
CA ALA A 9 -13.12 2.42 10.40
C ALA A 9 -13.41 2.32 11.92
N SER A 10 -12.55 2.84 12.80
CA SER A 10 -12.81 2.90 14.24
C SER A 10 -14.05 3.74 14.58
N LYS A 11 -14.45 4.65 13.68
CA LYS A 11 -15.66 5.49 13.79
C LYS A 11 -16.87 4.90 13.06
N GLY A 12 -16.78 3.65 12.60
CA GLY A 12 -17.85 2.96 11.88
C GLY A 12 -17.79 3.11 10.36
N LYS A 13 -18.87 2.64 9.71
CA LYS A 13 -19.03 2.64 8.25
C LYS A 13 -19.47 4.03 7.78
N THR A 14 -18.70 4.61 6.90
CA THR A 14 -18.96 5.90 6.26
C THR A 14 -18.72 5.75 4.76
N LYS A 15 -19.14 6.69 3.93
CA LYS A 15 -18.87 6.70 2.48
C LYS A 15 -17.38 6.54 2.17
N ARG A 16 -16.49 7.03 3.03
CA ARG A 16 -15.05 6.88 2.87
C ARG A 16 -14.55 5.49 3.23
N THR A 17 -15.12 4.86 4.25
CA THR A 17 -14.62 3.62 4.84
C THR A 17 -15.39 2.38 4.39
N GLU A 18 -16.48 2.53 3.62
CA GLU A 18 -17.33 1.42 3.18
C GLU A 18 -16.56 0.30 2.48
N VAL A 19 -15.51 0.66 1.71
CA VAL A 19 -14.63 -0.31 1.04
C VAL A 19 -13.97 -1.27 2.04
N MET A 20 -13.63 -0.79 3.24
CA MET A 20 -13.01 -1.62 4.27
C MET A 20 -13.97 -2.66 4.87
N PHE A 21 -15.29 -2.48 4.67
CA PHE A 21 -16.34 -3.42 5.11
C PHE A 21 -16.73 -4.39 4.01
N GLY A 22 -16.21 -4.21 2.80
CA GLY A 22 -16.44 -5.08 1.66
C GLY A 22 -15.53 -6.31 1.67
N PRO A 23 -15.53 -7.08 0.57
CA PRO A 23 -14.76 -8.31 0.46
C PRO A 23 -13.25 -8.06 0.51
N PRO A 24 -12.47 -9.04 1.04
CA PRO A 24 -11.01 -8.94 1.05
C PRO A 24 -10.42 -8.91 -0.36
N GLY A 25 -9.18 -8.42 -0.46
CA GLY A 25 -8.48 -8.32 -1.73
C GLY A 25 -8.80 -7.07 -2.54
N HIS A 26 -9.64 -6.16 -2.05
CA HIS A 26 -9.96 -4.92 -2.73
C HIS A 26 -9.04 -3.78 -2.30
N ALA A 27 -8.77 -2.86 -3.21
CA ALA A 27 -7.98 -1.67 -2.94
C ALA A 27 -8.80 -0.64 -2.14
N TYR A 28 -8.24 -0.16 -1.03
CA TYR A 28 -8.73 1.00 -0.31
C TYR A 28 -7.73 2.14 -0.46
N ILE A 29 -8.09 3.14 -1.26
CA ILE A 29 -7.21 4.26 -1.59
C ILE A 29 -7.81 5.55 -1.09
N TYR A 30 -7.02 6.33 -0.35
CA TYR A 30 -7.43 7.62 0.16
C TYR A 30 -6.34 8.68 0.03
N LEU A 31 -6.76 9.94 -0.05
CA LEU A 31 -5.88 11.08 -0.10
C LEU A 31 -5.51 11.54 1.32
N ILE A 32 -4.22 11.83 1.55
CA ILE A 32 -3.70 12.41 2.79
C ILE A 32 -3.03 13.74 2.50
N TYR A 33 -3.20 14.71 3.39
CA TYR A 33 -2.66 16.08 3.28
C TYR A 33 -3.03 16.80 1.96
N GLY A 34 -4.11 16.41 1.32
CA GLY A 34 -4.56 16.99 0.05
C GLY A 34 -3.69 16.68 -1.18
N MET A 35 -2.60 15.91 -1.03
CA MET A 35 -1.61 15.74 -2.10
C MET A 35 -1.07 14.32 -2.31
N TYR A 36 -1.19 13.43 -1.32
CA TYR A 36 -0.63 12.09 -1.41
C TYR A 36 -1.69 11.01 -1.27
N TYR A 37 -1.66 10.04 -2.15
CA TYR A 37 -2.48 8.85 -2.01
C TYR A 37 -1.82 7.81 -1.12
N CYS A 38 -2.63 7.07 -0.38
CA CYS A 38 -2.25 5.92 0.42
C CYS A 38 -3.00 4.70 -0.08
N PHE A 39 -2.26 3.68 -0.49
CA PHE A 39 -2.79 2.42 -0.99
C PHE A 39 -2.85 1.40 0.14
N ASN A 40 -4.03 0.84 0.34
CA ASN A 40 -4.27 -0.24 1.30
C ASN A 40 -4.96 -1.40 0.61
N ILE A 41 -4.80 -2.58 1.19
CA ILE A 41 -5.47 -3.81 0.79
C ILE A 41 -6.43 -4.23 1.90
N VAL A 42 -7.70 -4.39 1.58
CA VAL A 42 -8.71 -4.94 2.50
C VAL A 42 -8.39 -6.41 2.76
N THR A 43 -8.42 -6.85 4.01
CA THR A 43 -7.88 -8.15 4.39
C THR A 43 -8.85 -9.10 5.10
N GLU A 44 -9.76 -8.61 5.87
CA GLU A 44 -10.66 -9.44 6.67
C GLU A 44 -11.98 -9.74 5.92
N ARG A 45 -12.78 -10.63 6.49
CA ARG A 45 -14.11 -10.94 5.96
C ARG A 45 -14.99 -9.68 5.87
N GLU A 46 -15.98 -9.74 5.01
CA GLU A 46 -16.99 -8.69 4.91
C GLU A 46 -17.59 -8.31 6.28
N GLU A 47 -17.94 -7.06 6.43
CA GLU A 47 -18.43 -6.41 7.65
C GLU A 47 -17.42 -6.39 8.83
N TYR A 48 -16.19 -6.90 8.64
CA TYR A 48 -15.10 -6.71 9.61
C TYR A 48 -14.02 -5.81 9.00
N PRO A 49 -14.05 -4.49 9.28
CA PRO A 49 -13.22 -3.53 8.57
C PRO A 49 -11.76 -3.63 9.00
N ALA A 50 -10.94 -4.14 8.12
CA ALA A 50 -9.48 -4.17 8.28
C ALA A 50 -8.79 -3.98 6.94
N ALA A 51 -7.66 -3.26 6.95
CA ALA A 51 -6.85 -3.07 5.77
C ALA A 51 -5.38 -2.93 6.14
N VAL A 52 -4.51 -3.36 5.23
CA VAL A 52 -3.05 -3.24 5.36
C VAL A 52 -2.56 -2.10 4.47
N LEU A 53 -1.97 -1.07 5.09
CA LEU A 53 -1.31 0.02 4.37
C LEU A 53 0.01 -0.46 3.78
N ILE A 54 0.15 -0.35 2.46
CA ILE A 54 1.41 -0.61 1.77
C ILE A 54 2.30 0.62 1.89
N ARG A 55 3.35 0.50 2.69
CA ARG A 55 4.25 1.62 2.98
C ARG A 55 5.47 1.69 2.09
N GLY A 56 5.81 0.62 1.44
CA GLY A 56 6.96 0.55 0.56
C GLY A 56 7.05 -0.79 -0.12
N VAL A 57 7.72 -0.80 -1.26
CA VAL A 57 8.00 -2.01 -2.04
C VAL A 57 9.43 -1.99 -2.54
N ARG A 58 9.97 -3.16 -2.83
CA ARG A 58 11.26 -3.32 -3.50
C ARG A 58 10.99 -3.77 -4.93
N LEU A 59 11.52 -3.07 -5.90
CA LEU A 59 11.46 -3.50 -7.28
C LEU A 59 12.34 -4.76 -7.46
N GLN A 60 11.76 -5.81 -8.01
CA GLN A 60 12.47 -7.02 -8.39
C GLN A 60 12.54 -7.09 -9.92
N GLY A 61 13.69 -7.48 -10.43
CA GLY A 61 13.91 -7.69 -11.86
C GLY A 61 14.73 -6.60 -12.52
N THR A 62 15.40 -6.99 -13.59
CA THR A 62 16.23 -6.14 -14.46
C THR A 62 15.41 -5.53 -15.61
N GLY A 63 14.10 -5.36 -15.42
CA GLY A 63 13.15 -4.92 -16.45
C GLY A 63 13.36 -3.52 -17.03
N PHE A 64 14.49 -2.88 -16.77
CA PHE A 64 14.98 -1.72 -17.53
C PHE A 64 15.89 -2.19 -18.70
N SER A 65 15.40 -3.17 -19.47
CA SER A 65 16.01 -3.46 -20.76
C SER A 65 15.84 -2.25 -21.66
N LYS A 66 16.95 -1.78 -22.24
CA LYS A 66 16.96 -0.65 -23.19
C LYS A 66 16.10 -0.89 -24.45
N ASN A 67 15.53 -2.09 -24.62
CA ASN A 67 14.86 -2.55 -25.84
C ASN A 67 13.38 -2.95 -25.67
N SER A 68 12.76 -2.74 -24.50
CA SER A 68 11.32 -3.00 -24.38
C SER A 68 10.53 -1.69 -24.56
N GLU A 69 9.66 -1.65 -25.56
CA GLU A 69 8.82 -0.52 -25.92
C GLU A 69 7.75 -0.13 -24.89
N THR A 70 7.71 -0.80 -23.76
CA THR A 70 6.90 -0.42 -22.60
C THR A 70 7.69 0.47 -21.65
N LYS A 71 8.03 1.67 -22.12
CA LYS A 71 8.58 2.74 -21.28
C LYS A 71 7.50 3.28 -20.35
N ILE A 72 7.30 2.63 -19.19
CA ILE A 72 6.70 3.32 -18.03
C ILE A 72 7.82 4.16 -17.40
N THR A 73 8.27 5.15 -18.09
CA THR A 73 9.09 6.22 -17.54
C THR A 73 8.11 7.28 -17.01
N PRO A 74 8.06 7.52 -15.71
CA PRO A 74 7.31 8.67 -15.21
C PRO A 74 7.89 9.93 -15.84
N SER A 75 7.08 10.70 -16.53
CA SER A 75 7.46 11.91 -17.29
C SER A 75 8.10 13.04 -16.44
N TYR A 76 8.20 12.84 -15.13
CA TYR A 76 8.79 13.80 -14.19
C TYR A 76 10.19 13.40 -13.68
N LEU A 77 10.76 12.29 -14.15
CA LEU A 77 12.15 11.93 -13.82
C LEU A 77 13.08 12.60 -14.85
N ALA A 78 14.06 13.35 -14.33
CA ALA A 78 15.11 13.93 -15.17
C ALA A 78 15.92 12.81 -15.85
N PRO A 79 16.46 13.05 -17.07
CA PRO A 79 17.15 12.03 -17.88
C PRO A 79 18.31 11.32 -17.18
N ASP A 80 18.95 11.96 -16.21
CA ASP A 80 20.15 11.46 -15.54
C ASP A 80 19.87 10.49 -14.38
N THR A 81 18.59 10.24 -14.04
CA THR A 81 18.20 9.36 -12.92
C THR A 81 17.91 7.92 -13.32
N TYR A 82 18.12 7.54 -14.59
CA TYR A 82 17.82 6.20 -15.12
C TYR A 82 18.57 5.03 -14.45
N ASN A 83 19.67 5.31 -13.75
CA ASN A 83 20.49 4.28 -13.09
C ASN A 83 20.24 4.14 -11.59
N LEU A 84 19.44 4.99 -10.97
CA LEU A 84 19.14 4.93 -9.54
C LEU A 84 17.83 4.16 -9.33
N LYS A 85 17.90 3.11 -8.51
CA LYS A 85 16.67 2.43 -8.04
C LYS A 85 15.82 3.45 -7.26
N PRO A 86 14.55 3.68 -7.64
CA PRO A 86 13.73 4.67 -6.96
C PRO A 86 13.54 4.28 -5.49
N ASP A 87 13.60 5.27 -4.61
CA ASP A 87 13.23 5.09 -3.21
C ASP A 87 11.69 5.03 -3.09
N LEU A 88 11.18 3.83 -2.99
CA LEU A 88 9.76 3.55 -2.78
C LEU A 88 9.41 3.30 -1.31
N SER A 89 10.24 3.73 -0.38
CA SER A 89 10.03 3.65 1.06
C SER A 89 9.12 4.77 1.58
N GLY A 90 7.85 4.72 1.24
CA GLY A 90 6.83 5.66 1.71
C GLY A 90 5.54 5.51 0.91
N PRO A 91 4.36 5.56 1.56
CA PRO A 91 3.09 5.29 0.89
C PRO A 91 2.81 6.28 -0.25
N GLY A 92 3.12 7.56 -0.06
CA GLY A 92 2.94 8.58 -1.10
C GLY A 92 3.93 8.43 -2.27
N LYS A 93 5.20 8.09 -2.00
CA LYS A 93 6.20 7.83 -3.03
C LYS A 93 5.81 6.64 -3.90
N LEU A 94 5.36 5.56 -3.26
CA LEU A 94 4.86 4.36 -3.90
C LEU A 94 3.67 4.68 -4.83
N CYS A 95 2.65 5.33 -4.30
CA CYS A 95 1.46 5.66 -5.09
C CYS A 95 1.79 6.58 -6.28
N ARG A 96 2.66 7.57 -6.09
CA ARG A 96 3.12 8.45 -7.18
C ARG A 96 3.85 7.65 -8.26
N TYR A 97 4.77 6.79 -7.88
CA TYR A 97 5.57 6.00 -8.82
C TYR A 97 4.70 5.08 -9.67
N PHE A 98 3.77 4.35 -9.04
CA PHE A 98 2.87 3.42 -9.74
C PHE A 98 1.59 4.09 -10.27
N ARG A 99 1.46 5.41 -10.17
CA ARG A 99 0.25 6.17 -10.58
C ARG A 99 -1.02 5.63 -9.93
N ILE A 100 -0.91 5.23 -8.66
CA ILE A 100 -2.05 4.76 -7.87
C ILE A 100 -2.77 5.97 -7.31
N ASP A 101 -4.01 6.17 -7.74
CA ASP A 101 -4.88 7.27 -7.32
C ASP A 101 -6.31 6.79 -7.00
N LYS A 102 -7.23 7.72 -6.80
CA LYS A 102 -8.63 7.43 -6.44
C LYS A 102 -9.38 6.60 -7.49
N THR A 103 -8.93 6.57 -8.74
CA THR A 103 -9.61 5.81 -9.81
C THR A 103 -9.48 4.31 -9.64
N LEU A 104 -8.45 3.87 -8.88
CA LEU A 104 -8.22 2.47 -8.52
C LEU A 104 -8.84 2.10 -7.15
N ASN A 105 -9.57 3.02 -6.50
CA ASN A 105 -10.26 2.69 -5.25
C ASN A 105 -11.37 1.66 -5.53
N GLN A 106 -11.48 0.63 -4.71
CA GLN A 106 -12.37 -0.52 -4.86
C GLN A 106 -11.96 -1.54 -5.94
N GLU A 107 -10.81 -1.37 -6.60
CA GLU A 107 -10.32 -2.34 -7.59
C GLU A 107 -10.11 -3.72 -6.93
N ASP A 108 -10.59 -4.78 -7.57
CA ASP A 108 -10.36 -6.17 -7.16
C ASP A 108 -8.91 -6.57 -7.52
N LEU A 109 -8.04 -6.57 -6.51
CA LEU A 109 -6.60 -6.82 -6.68
C LEU A 109 -6.27 -8.29 -7.00
N VAL A 110 -7.25 -9.18 -6.98
CA VAL A 110 -7.05 -10.59 -7.35
C VAL A 110 -7.31 -10.81 -8.85
N LYS A 111 -8.27 -10.07 -9.42
CA LYS A 111 -8.74 -10.25 -10.81
C LYS A 111 -8.34 -9.13 -11.75
N SER A 112 -7.96 -7.97 -11.23
CA SER A 112 -7.67 -6.80 -12.04
C SER A 112 -6.45 -6.99 -12.94
N LYS A 113 -6.52 -6.37 -14.13
CA LYS A 113 -5.39 -6.24 -15.04
C LYS A 113 -4.65 -4.91 -14.90
N LYS A 114 -5.18 -3.99 -14.09
CA LYS A 114 -4.59 -2.65 -13.88
C LYS A 114 -3.66 -2.62 -12.67
N LEU A 115 -4.09 -3.21 -11.57
CA LEU A 115 -3.35 -3.31 -10.33
C LEU A 115 -3.72 -4.61 -9.65
N TRP A 116 -2.76 -5.49 -9.42
CA TRP A 116 -3.01 -6.79 -8.79
C TRP A 116 -1.93 -7.15 -7.77
N VAL A 117 -2.27 -8.09 -6.90
CA VAL A 117 -1.37 -8.66 -5.91
C VAL A 117 -1.37 -10.17 -6.06
N GLU A 118 -0.20 -10.76 -6.13
CA GLU A 118 -0.03 -12.19 -6.27
C GLU A 118 1.13 -12.70 -5.42
N ASP A 119 1.07 -13.95 -5.01
CA ASP A 119 2.16 -14.64 -4.34
C ASP A 119 3.04 -15.35 -5.39
N ARG A 120 4.23 -14.82 -5.63
CA ARG A 120 5.23 -15.40 -6.55
C ARG A 120 6.49 -15.88 -5.85
N GLY A 121 6.55 -15.71 -4.55
CA GLY A 121 7.81 -15.78 -3.85
C GLY A 121 7.99 -16.99 -2.94
N PRO A 122 9.24 -17.28 -2.57
CA PRO A 122 9.52 -18.18 -1.47
C PRO A 122 8.92 -17.63 -0.18
N LYS A 123 8.42 -18.52 0.65
CA LYS A 123 7.90 -18.14 1.98
C LYS A 123 8.99 -17.48 2.80
N LEU A 124 8.73 -16.28 3.29
CA LEU A 124 9.64 -15.57 4.17
C LEU A 124 9.74 -16.30 5.52
N LYS A 125 10.97 -16.45 6.02
CA LYS A 125 11.20 -16.92 7.38
C LYS A 125 10.82 -15.82 8.37
N PRO A 126 10.29 -16.14 9.56
CA PRO A 126 9.95 -15.12 10.58
C PRO A 126 11.13 -14.19 10.94
N SER A 127 12.37 -14.69 10.90
CA SER A 127 13.59 -13.90 11.15
C SER A 127 13.87 -12.81 10.10
N GLN A 128 13.27 -12.92 8.91
CA GLN A 128 13.39 -11.91 7.84
C GLN A 128 12.37 -10.79 7.99
N ILE A 129 11.44 -10.92 8.94
CA ILE A 129 10.36 -9.96 9.16
C ILE A 129 10.63 -9.18 10.44
N GLN A 130 10.92 -7.90 10.28
CA GLN A 130 11.01 -6.97 11.40
C GLN A 130 9.62 -6.41 11.74
N ARG A 131 9.32 -6.36 13.04
CA ARG A 131 8.10 -5.75 13.57
C ARG A 131 8.43 -4.48 14.34
N GLY A 132 7.59 -3.48 14.25
CA GLY A 132 7.80 -2.21 14.95
C GLY A 132 6.53 -1.41 15.12
N LYS A 133 6.61 -0.31 15.83
CA LYS A 133 5.50 0.64 16.00
C LYS A 133 5.12 1.26 14.66
N ARG A 134 3.84 1.56 14.49
CA ARG A 134 3.34 2.31 13.34
C ARG A 134 3.82 3.76 13.40
N ILE A 135 3.86 4.42 12.25
CA ILE A 135 4.28 5.82 12.10
C ILE A 135 3.06 6.67 11.80
N GLY A 136 2.96 7.86 12.42
CA GLY A 136 1.89 8.82 12.17
C GLY A 136 0.56 8.45 12.80
N VAL A 137 0.58 7.71 13.91
CA VAL A 137 -0.62 7.27 14.65
C VAL A 137 -0.55 7.63 16.14
N ASP A 138 0.14 8.71 16.49
CA ASP A 138 0.37 9.11 17.88
C ASP A 138 -0.94 9.41 18.63
N TYR A 139 -1.98 9.78 17.90
CA TYR A 139 -3.33 10.02 18.41
C TYR A 139 -4.09 8.74 18.81
N ALA A 140 -3.57 7.55 18.50
CA ALA A 140 -4.30 6.29 18.64
C ALA A 140 -4.20 5.64 20.01
N GLY A 141 -3.95 6.40 21.08
CA GLY A 141 -3.87 5.88 22.44
C GLY A 141 -2.87 4.73 22.57
N GLU A 142 -3.26 3.64 23.20
CA GLU A 142 -2.43 2.44 23.36
C GLU A 142 -2.06 1.78 22.01
N TYR A 143 -2.89 1.93 20.99
CA TYR A 143 -2.68 1.33 19.66
C TYR A 143 -1.45 1.88 18.93
N LYS A 144 -0.92 3.05 19.30
CA LYS A 144 0.34 3.59 18.75
C LYS A 144 1.54 2.71 19.08
N ASN A 145 1.49 1.97 20.21
CA ASN A 145 2.59 1.13 20.67
C ASN A 145 2.53 -0.29 20.10
N LYS A 146 1.44 -0.70 19.46
CA LYS A 146 1.32 -2.04 18.88
C LYS A 146 2.36 -2.26 17.77
N PRO A 147 3.07 -3.41 17.73
CA PRO A 147 4.12 -3.68 16.73
C PRO A 147 3.53 -4.12 15.38
N TRP A 148 2.62 -3.32 14.85
CA TRP A 148 1.84 -3.62 13.65
C TRP A 148 2.41 -2.97 12.37
N ARG A 149 3.67 -2.62 12.39
CA ARG A 149 4.45 -2.27 11.21
C ARG A 149 5.43 -3.39 10.91
N PHE A 150 5.30 -3.96 9.72
CA PHE A 150 6.12 -5.07 9.26
C PHE A 150 7.06 -4.60 8.15
N ARG A 151 8.29 -5.07 8.17
CA ARG A 151 9.31 -4.81 7.15
C ARG A 151 10.04 -6.10 6.84
N VAL A 152 10.38 -6.29 5.58
CA VAL A 152 11.28 -7.35 5.12
C VAL A 152 12.67 -6.74 4.96
N ASN A 153 13.69 -7.43 5.48
CA ASN A 153 15.10 -7.04 5.36
C ASN A 153 15.64 -7.34 3.97
#